data_b88a6c3fdfabe0d7c0017e0d8801a742
#
_entry.id   b88a6c3fdfabe0d7c0017e0d8801a742
#
_cell.length_a   1.000
_cell.length_b   1.000
_cell.length_c   1.000
_cell.angle_alpha   90.00
_cell.angle_beta   90.00
_cell.angle_gamma   90.00
#
_symmetry.space_group_name_H-M   'P 1'
#
loop_
_entity.id
_entity.type
_entity.pdbx_description
1 polymer ?
#
loop_
_entity_poly.entity_id
_entity_poly.type
_entity_poly.pdbx_seq_one_letter_code
_entity_poly.pdbx_strand_id
1 'polypeptide(L)'
;MIRIIWKYWKIFLFVLVVLLAWTSFLQTDMVSESGAGRYFEALYYSLTLFIIGGIDIGMPSGGSATVITVLWMCYFLAPLLTLGAVYQVIQEKLLSRFSPRWRNHTVICGLGRNGKLIYDLVKEHSPKSHKVIVIEKDENNSRSIFLKKSKTTWWLRDDFSQYSVLRRASVHRAGCVYITTNQDITNLNTLVCIQRMPDRRKALKTFFHLGNLNLHDLWKESFLKDPMYADVKIFNGYQAVTKRLYRDWVLQREYLDPDGNIFMILGYGRFGQMLFFHISGDKERQSHDDIVVVTGRMNIDRKQQKFQDAQRQAVMGCFIHNPIEGDIHSSEVWDMLAGKIRDSGKNAIIFLCRDGDMENLELAANMKLGGPPELQKATIFCRVYSRTANEINDIFEKSITPDQSRDIVVFPMQAELKEAFREELFD
;
A
#
# COMPACT_ATOMS: atom_id res chain seq x y z
N MET A 1 5.67 3.55 -28.57
CA MET A 1 7.01 3.58 -29.17
C MET A 1 7.94 4.61 -28.52
N ILE A 2 7.59 5.90 -28.41
CA ILE A 2 8.45 6.96 -27.83
C ILE A 2 8.90 6.68 -26.38
N ARG A 3 8.04 6.12 -25.50
CA ARG A 3 8.42 5.77 -24.11
C ARG A 3 9.44 4.63 -23.99
N ILE A 4 9.47 3.71 -24.94
CA ILE A 4 10.44 2.60 -24.97
C ILE A 4 11.79 3.13 -25.40
N ILE A 5 11.84 3.99 -26.41
CA ILE A 5 13.07 4.66 -26.88
C ILE A 5 13.70 5.47 -25.74
N TRP A 6 12.91 6.20 -24.96
CA TRP A 6 13.41 6.98 -23.80
C TRP A 6 13.97 6.12 -22.67
N LYS A 7 13.49 4.88 -22.52
CA LYS A 7 14.00 3.94 -21.50
C LYS A 7 15.36 3.34 -21.87
N TYR A 8 15.57 3.12 -23.18
CA TYR A 8 16.77 2.44 -23.69
C TYR A 8 17.74 3.32 -24.44
N TRP A 9 17.54 4.66 -24.46
CA TRP A 9 18.36 5.59 -25.23
C TRP A 9 19.87 5.50 -24.94
N LYS A 10 20.24 5.17 -23.70
CA LYS A 10 21.65 5.00 -23.32
C LYS A 10 22.28 3.77 -23.95
N ILE A 11 21.55 2.67 -24.03
CA ILE A 11 22.00 1.44 -24.70
C ILE A 11 22.12 1.72 -26.20
N PHE A 12 21.14 2.40 -26.78
CA PHE A 12 21.19 2.81 -28.17
C PHE A 12 22.40 3.69 -28.47
N LEU A 13 22.67 4.69 -27.61
CA LEU A 13 23.81 5.59 -27.78
C LEU A 13 25.16 4.84 -27.61
N PHE A 14 25.25 3.90 -26.66
CA PHE A 14 26.41 3.03 -26.50
C PHE A 14 26.68 2.22 -27.79
N VAL A 15 25.68 1.53 -28.31
CA VAL A 15 25.82 0.74 -29.54
C VAL A 15 26.18 1.64 -30.72
N LEU A 16 25.57 2.80 -30.85
CA LEU A 16 25.88 3.77 -31.91
C LEU A 16 27.35 4.23 -31.84
N VAL A 17 27.86 4.57 -30.66
CA VAL A 17 29.26 5.02 -30.50
C VAL A 17 30.23 3.87 -30.81
N VAL A 18 29.92 2.63 -30.40
CA VAL A 18 30.72 1.44 -30.74
C VAL A 18 30.78 1.25 -32.25
N LEU A 19 29.65 1.33 -32.97
CA LEU A 19 29.57 1.14 -34.42
C LEU A 19 30.32 2.27 -35.16
N LEU A 20 30.16 3.53 -34.73
CA LEU A 20 30.86 4.66 -35.32
C LEU A 20 32.36 4.55 -35.10
N ALA A 21 32.83 4.20 -33.92
CA ALA A 21 34.24 3.99 -33.63
C ALA A 21 34.82 2.83 -34.46
N TRP A 22 34.09 1.69 -34.49
CA TRP A 22 34.50 0.50 -35.24
C TRP A 22 34.68 0.78 -36.73
N THR A 23 33.67 1.41 -37.36
CA THR A 23 33.77 1.79 -38.80
C THR A 23 34.83 2.83 -39.06
N SER A 24 35.08 3.74 -38.11
CA SER A 24 36.13 4.74 -38.25
C SER A 24 37.52 4.13 -38.10
N PHE A 25 37.78 3.25 -37.12
CA PHE A 25 39.04 2.54 -36.99
C PHE A 25 39.42 1.72 -38.23
N LEU A 26 38.44 1.07 -38.88
CA LEU A 26 38.66 0.36 -40.14
C LEU A 26 39.13 1.24 -41.29
N GLN A 27 38.91 2.55 -41.22
CA GLN A 27 39.31 3.53 -42.24
C GLN A 27 40.58 4.33 -41.85
N THR A 28 41.24 3.98 -40.76
CA THR A 28 42.47 4.60 -40.25
C THR A 28 43.66 3.64 -40.37
N ASP A 29 44.88 4.18 -40.27
CA ASP A 29 46.10 3.39 -40.23
C ASP A 29 46.43 2.86 -38.83
N MET A 30 45.53 3.06 -37.88
CA MET A 30 45.71 2.62 -36.47
C MET A 30 45.55 1.13 -36.30
N VAL A 31 44.86 0.47 -37.21
CA VAL A 31 44.65 -0.98 -37.20
C VAL A 31 45.74 -1.63 -38.04
N SER A 32 46.60 -2.39 -37.38
CA SER A 32 47.79 -2.99 -37.99
C SER A 32 47.56 -4.36 -38.65
N GLU A 33 46.55 -5.08 -38.20
CA GLU A 33 46.19 -6.41 -38.67
C GLU A 33 45.62 -6.41 -40.10
N SER A 34 45.80 -7.48 -40.82
CA SER A 34 45.26 -7.71 -42.17
C SER A 34 44.21 -8.82 -42.19
N GLY A 35 43.35 -8.83 -43.19
CA GLY A 35 42.33 -9.82 -43.34
C GLY A 35 41.27 -9.77 -42.25
N ALA A 36 40.82 -10.91 -41.72
CA ALA A 36 39.78 -11.00 -40.69
C ALA A 36 40.19 -10.38 -39.34
N GLY A 37 41.50 -10.44 -39.02
CA GLY A 37 42.05 -9.86 -37.80
C GLY A 37 41.76 -8.36 -37.66
N ARG A 38 41.78 -7.63 -38.77
CA ARG A 38 41.48 -6.18 -38.82
C ARG A 38 40.13 -5.82 -38.21
N TYR A 39 39.09 -6.59 -38.43
CA TYR A 39 37.75 -6.33 -37.88
C TYR A 39 37.72 -6.53 -36.38
N PHE A 40 38.44 -7.55 -35.87
CA PHE A 40 38.50 -7.80 -34.42
C PHE A 40 39.36 -6.76 -33.69
N GLU A 41 40.48 -6.32 -34.27
CA GLU A 41 41.32 -5.29 -33.71
C GLU A 41 40.56 -3.94 -33.64
N ALA A 42 39.86 -3.57 -34.72
CA ALA A 42 39.02 -2.36 -34.74
C ALA A 42 37.89 -2.42 -33.69
N LEU A 43 37.26 -3.60 -33.51
CA LEU A 43 36.23 -3.77 -32.49
C LEU A 43 36.82 -3.69 -31.07
N TYR A 44 37.97 -4.29 -30.85
CA TYR A 44 38.68 -4.22 -29.58
C TYR A 44 39.00 -2.75 -29.23
N TYR A 45 39.56 -1.99 -30.13
CA TYR A 45 39.83 -0.56 -29.91
C TYR A 45 38.57 0.24 -29.63
N SER A 46 37.47 -0.05 -30.34
CA SER A 46 36.19 0.62 -30.11
C SER A 46 35.63 0.40 -28.73
N LEU A 47 35.77 -0.83 -28.18
CA LEU A 47 35.33 -1.18 -26.83
C LEU A 47 36.27 -0.62 -25.76
N THR A 48 37.59 -0.57 -26.06
CA THR A 48 38.62 -0.03 -25.14
C THR A 48 38.39 1.45 -24.84
N LEU A 49 37.83 2.23 -25.78
CA LEU A 49 37.44 3.63 -25.57
C LEU A 49 36.53 3.85 -24.35
N PHE A 50 35.69 2.87 -24.05
CA PHE A 50 34.78 2.94 -22.89
C PHE A 50 35.48 2.64 -21.56
N ILE A 51 36.60 1.97 -21.55
CA ILE A 51 37.29 1.53 -20.33
C ILE A 51 38.34 2.56 -19.88
N ILE A 52 39.28 2.95 -20.72
CA ILE A 52 40.42 3.76 -20.33
C ILE A 52 40.58 5.02 -21.21
N GLY A 53 39.67 5.28 -22.11
CA GLY A 53 39.72 6.52 -22.93
C GLY A 53 40.84 6.57 -23.95
N GLY A 54 41.26 5.43 -24.46
CA GLY A 54 42.19 5.40 -25.61
C GLY A 54 43.65 5.72 -25.31
N ILE A 55 44.08 5.75 -24.04
CA ILE A 55 45.45 6.05 -23.64
C ILE A 55 46.46 5.10 -24.32
N ASP A 56 46.12 3.83 -24.44
CA ASP A 56 46.96 2.80 -25.02
C ASP A 56 46.83 2.70 -26.56
N ILE A 57 45.80 3.33 -27.15
CA ILE A 57 45.53 3.25 -28.60
C ILE A 57 46.24 4.34 -29.38
N GLY A 58 46.68 5.39 -28.67
CA GLY A 58 47.26 6.57 -29.30
C GLY A 58 46.25 7.58 -29.84
N MET A 59 46.77 8.63 -30.49
CA MET A 59 45.91 9.67 -31.07
C MET A 59 45.37 9.24 -32.43
N PRO A 60 44.11 9.60 -32.77
CA PRO A 60 43.53 9.33 -34.08
C PRO A 60 44.44 9.85 -35.21
N SER A 61 44.91 8.94 -36.07
CA SER A 61 45.78 9.25 -37.19
C SER A 61 45.45 8.37 -38.42
N GLY A 62 45.73 8.91 -39.61
CA GLY A 62 45.42 8.21 -40.84
C GLY A 62 43.92 8.35 -41.25
N GLY A 63 43.62 8.22 -42.51
CA GLY A 63 42.25 8.35 -43.05
C GLY A 63 41.82 9.78 -43.39
N SER A 64 40.56 9.95 -43.76
CA SER A 64 40.01 11.26 -44.13
C SER A 64 39.76 12.18 -42.93
N ALA A 65 39.73 13.48 -43.12
CA ALA A 65 39.43 14.45 -42.06
C ALA A 65 38.09 14.19 -41.37
N THR A 66 37.09 13.71 -42.08
CA THR A 66 35.77 13.36 -41.55
C THR A 66 35.87 12.17 -40.61
N VAL A 67 36.61 11.12 -41.00
CA VAL A 67 36.81 9.91 -40.15
C VAL A 67 37.52 10.24 -38.87
N ILE A 68 38.61 11.08 -38.96
CA ILE A 68 39.36 11.53 -37.79
C ILE A 68 38.46 12.35 -36.84
N THR A 69 37.62 13.24 -37.38
CA THR A 69 36.70 14.04 -36.57
C THR A 69 35.69 13.15 -35.83
N VAL A 70 35.08 12.17 -36.51
CA VAL A 70 34.14 11.20 -35.90
C VAL A 70 34.87 10.39 -34.82
N LEU A 71 36.08 9.95 -35.08
CA LEU A 71 36.85 9.18 -34.13
C LEU A 71 37.17 10.00 -32.88
N TRP A 72 37.56 11.27 -33.02
CA TRP A 72 37.73 12.18 -31.89
C TRP A 72 36.45 12.36 -31.08
N MET A 73 35.30 12.48 -31.72
CA MET A 73 34.02 12.51 -31.01
C MET A 73 33.78 11.23 -30.20
N CYS A 74 34.12 10.06 -30.74
CA CYS A 74 34.01 8.78 -30.00
C CYS A 74 34.99 8.73 -28.80
N TYR A 75 36.21 9.22 -28.94
CA TYR A 75 37.22 9.31 -27.86
C TYR A 75 36.73 10.11 -26.66
N PHE A 76 35.95 11.18 -26.86
CA PHE A 76 35.38 11.97 -25.78
C PHE A 76 34.04 11.40 -25.27
N LEU A 77 33.19 10.92 -26.18
CA LEU A 77 31.84 10.52 -25.84
C LEU A 77 31.81 9.19 -25.10
N ALA A 78 32.69 8.22 -25.46
CA ALA A 78 32.70 6.90 -24.83
C ALA A 78 33.06 6.98 -23.31
N PRO A 79 34.11 7.66 -22.87
CA PRO A 79 34.40 7.84 -21.45
C PRO A 79 33.29 8.59 -20.70
N LEU A 80 32.69 9.62 -21.31
CA LEU A 80 31.57 10.35 -20.70
C LEU A 80 30.35 9.47 -20.47
N LEU A 81 30.02 8.55 -21.38
CA LEU A 81 28.95 7.58 -21.22
C LEU A 81 29.26 6.62 -20.06
N THR A 82 30.49 6.14 -19.96
CA THR A 82 30.93 5.26 -18.87
C THR A 82 30.87 5.98 -17.52
N LEU A 83 31.43 7.19 -17.44
CA LEU A 83 31.36 8.01 -16.23
C LEU A 83 29.91 8.31 -15.83
N GLY A 84 29.04 8.60 -16.79
CA GLY A 84 27.61 8.80 -16.56
C GLY A 84 26.91 7.56 -16.02
N ALA A 85 27.26 6.38 -16.52
CA ALA A 85 26.73 5.11 -16.02
C ALA A 85 27.24 4.80 -14.59
N VAL A 86 28.54 4.98 -14.34
CA VAL A 86 29.16 4.82 -13.02
C VAL A 86 28.55 5.80 -12.02
N TYR A 87 28.43 7.08 -12.41
CA TYR A 87 27.79 8.11 -11.58
C TYR A 87 26.36 7.75 -11.21
N GLN A 88 25.58 7.21 -12.15
CA GLN A 88 24.21 6.76 -11.87
C GLN A 88 24.17 5.61 -10.85
N VAL A 89 25.05 4.60 -11.00
CA VAL A 89 25.16 3.50 -10.03
C VAL A 89 25.60 4.00 -8.65
N ILE A 90 26.54 4.96 -8.62
CA ILE A 90 26.96 5.60 -7.38
C ILE A 90 25.79 6.37 -6.73
N GLN A 91 25.05 7.17 -7.51
CA GLN A 91 23.88 7.87 -7.00
C GLN A 91 22.82 6.92 -6.48
N GLU A 92 22.49 5.86 -7.21
CA GLU A 92 21.46 4.92 -6.80
C GLU A 92 21.87 4.09 -5.57
N LYS A 93 23.11 3.62 -5.48
CA LYS A 93 23.56 2.74 -4.39
C LYS A 93 24.18 3.46 -3.20
N LEU A 94 24.95 4.51 -3.41
CA LEU A 94 25.63 5.21 -2.30
C LEU A 94 24.76 6.31 -1.69
N LEU A 95 24.13 7.15 -2.50
CA LEU A 95 23.29 8.23 -1.96
C LEU A 95 22.02 7.68 -1.28
N SER A 96 21.47 6.56 -1.73
CA SER A 96 20.37 5.90 -1.01
C SER A 96 20.78 5.37 0.38
N ARG A 97 22.09 5.14 0.60
CA ARG A 97 22.62 4.73 1.92
C ARG A 97 22.88 5.92 2.86
N PHE A 98 23.04 7.14 2.33
CA PHE A 98 23.22 8.34 3.13
C PHE A 98 21.86 8.96 3.40
N SER A 99 21.33 8.81 4.61
CA SER A 99 20.12 9.50 5.04
C SER A 99 20.47 10.83 5.70
N PRO A 100 19.68 11.89 5.47
CA PRO A 100 19.91 13.18 6.10
C PRO A 100 19.75 13.06 7.63
N ARG A 101 20.68 13.68 8.38
CA ARG A 101 20.66 13.73 9.85
C ARG A 101 19.66 14.79 10.36
N TRP A 102 18.41 14.67 9.97
CA TRP A 102 17.38 15.61 10.41
C TRP A 102 17.01 15.42 11.89
N ARG A 103 16.44 16.46 12.47
CA ARG A 103 15.87 16.44 13.82
C ARG A 103 14.40 16.84 13.77
N ASN A 104 13.60 16.33 14.68
CA ASN A 104 12.17 16.61 14.77
C ASN A 104 11.38 16.36 13.47
N HIS A 105 11.87 15.42 12.66
CA HIS A 105 11.23 14.99 11.42
C HIS A 105 10.29 13.81 11.69
N THR A 106 9.44 13.51 10.74
CA THR A 106 8.57 12.31 10.77
C THR A 106 9.23 11.17 10.01
N VAL A 107 9.16 9.95 10.58
CA VAL A 107 9.58 8.72 9.90
C VAL A 107 8.36 7.85 9.65
N ILE A 108 8.22 7.33 8.42
CA ILE A 108 7.14 6.42 8.04
C ILE A 108 7.77 5.10 7.58
N CYS A 109 7.51 4.03 8.34
CA CYS A 109 7.99 2.67 8.09
C CYS A 109 6.94 1.89 7.30
N GLY A 110 7.20 1.68 6.00
CA GLY A 110 6.29 1.07 5.04
C GLY A 110 5.43 2.09 4.28
N LEU A 111 5.36 1.95 2.95
CA LEU A 111 4.54 2.80 2.07
C LEU A 111 3.39 2.00 1.44
N GLY A 112 2.79 1.12 2.22
CA GLY A 112 1.56 0.44 1.86
C GLY A 112 0.35 1.39 1.80
N ARG A 113 -0.86 0.85 1.82
CA ARG A 113 -2.10 1.66 1.82
C ARG A 113 -2.13 2.65 2.99
N ASN A 114 -1.94 2.15 4.22
CA ASN A 114 -1.95 2.98 5.43
C ASN A 114 -0.81 4.01 5.43
N GLY A 115 0.41 3.58 5.08
CA GLY A 115 1.57 4.46 5.06
C GLY A 115 1.43 5.62 4.08
N LYS A 116 0.81 5.38 2.91
CA LYS A 116 0.52 6.45 1.94
C LYS A 116 -0.49 7.46 2.46
N LEU A 117 -1.58 6.99 3.09
CA LEU A 117 -2.59 7.88 3.68
C LEU A 117 -1.99 8.72 4.81
N ILE A 118 -1.21 8.08 5.71
CA ILE A 118 -0.53 8.78 6.79
C ILE A 118 0.49 9.80 6.24
N TYR A 119 1.22 9.45 5.17
CA TYR A 119 2.11 10.41 4.52
C TYR A 119 1.36 11.65 4.01
N ASP A 120 0.22 11.44 3.35
CA ASP A 120 -0.60 12.54 2.85
C ASP A 120 -1.11 13.42 4.00
N LEU A 121 -1.61 12.82 5.08
CA LEU A 121 -2.05 13.53 6.28
C LEU A 121 -0.91 14.31 6.95
N VAL A 122 0.28 13.70 7.10
CA VAL A 122 1.47 14.40 7.62
C VAL A 122 1.80 15.63 6.78
N LYS A 123 1.69 15.53 5.44
CA LYS A 123 1.94 16.68 4.55
C LYS A 123 0.85 17.75 4.61
N GLU A 124 -0.38 17.36 4.88
CA GLU A 124 -1.51 18.30 5.03
C GLU A 124 -1.45 19.06 6.36
N HIS A 125 -1.14 18.39 7.47
CA HIS A 125 -1.18 18.96 8.83
C HIS A 125 0.17 19.55 9.29
N SER A 126 1.24 19.33 8.53
CA SER A 126 2.55 19.88 8.88
C SER A 126 2.94 21.07 8.01
N PRO A 127 3.80 21.98 8.50
CA PRO A 127 4.35 23.06 7.68
C PRO A 127 4.99 22.53 6.40
N LYS A 128 4.94 23.29 5.30
CA LYS A 128 5.53 22.90 4.00
C LYS A 128 7.02 22.55 4.08
N SER A 129 7.74 23.09 5.05
CA SER A 129 9.16 22.81 5.32
C SER A 129 9.39 21.53 6.12
N HIS A 130 8.34 20.90 6.66
CA HIS A 130 8.47 19.71 7.49
C HIS A 130 9.11 18.55 6.73
N LYS A 131 10.08 17.92 7.39
CA LYS A 131 10.88 16.85 6.79
C LYS A 131 10.27 15.47 7.10
N VAL A 132 10.20 14.62 6.09
CA VAL A 132 9.67 13.26 6.21
C VAL A 132 10.68 12.26 5.64
N ILE A 133 10.97 11.20 6.39
CA ILE A 133 11.73 10.05 5.88
C ILE A 133 10.76 8.90 5.72
N VAL A 134 10.71 8.34 4.52
CA VAL A 134 9.92 7.14 4.22
C VAL A 134 10.88 5.97 4.03
N ILE A 135 10.69 4.89 4.77
CA ILE A 135 11.47 3.65 4.62
C ILE A 135 10.57 2.63 3.92
N GLU A 136 10.95 2.23 2.71
CA GLU A 136 10.21 1.27 1.90
C GLU A 136 11.20 0.48 1.03
N LYS A 137 11.18 -0.84 1.16
CA LYS A 137 12.11 -1.72 0.45
C LYS A 137 11.71 -2.03 -0.99
N ASP A 138 10.41 -2.01 -1.28
CA ASP A 138 9.90 -2.31 -2.61
C ASP A 138 10.10 -1.10 -3.55
N GLU A 139 11.07 -1.22 -4.44
CA GLU A 139 11.38 -0.19 -5.44
C GLU A 139 10.28 -0.05 -6.52
N ASN A 140 9.52 -1.11 -6.75
CA ASN A 140 8.45 -1.16 -7.75
C ASN A 140 7.11 -0.68 -7.19
N ASN A 141 7.06 -0.30 -5.91
CA ASN A 141 5.87 0.23 -5.31
C ASN A 141 5.41 1.50 -6.06
N SER A 142 4.30 1.40 -6.79
CA SER A 142 3.74 2.52 -7.57
C SER A 142 3.49 3.79 -6.72
N ARG A 143 3.26 3.59 -5.41
CA ARG A 143 3.04 4.68 -4.45
C ARG A 143 4.31 5.46 -4.13
N SER A 144 5.49 4.98 -4.51
CA SER A 144 6.77 5.65 -4.25
C SER A 144 7.16 6.70 -5.32
N ILE A 145 6.48 6.72 -6.46
CA ILE A 145 6.85 7.57 -7.62
C ILE A 145 6.86 9.05 -7.24
N PHE A 146 5.93 9.51 -6.40
CA PHE A 146 5.84 10.91 -5.98
C PHE A 146 6.96 11.31 -5.02
N LEU A 147 7.57 10.37 -4.28
CA LEU A 147 8.66 10.65 -3.33
C LEU A 147 9.90 11.20 -4.05
N LYS A 148 10.15 10.75 -5.28
CA LYS A 148 11.31 11.19 -6.09
C LYS A 148 11.31 12.69 -6.40
N LYS A 149 10.15 13.35 -6.35
CA LYS A 149 10.00 14.78 -6.69
C LYS A 149 9.96 15.70 -5.48
N SER A 150 9.96 15.20 -4.25
CA SER A 150 9.79 16.00 -3.05
C SER A 150 11.14 16.47 -2.47
N LYS A 151 11.31 17.78 -2.30
CA LYS A 151 12.48 18.37 -1.64
C LYS A 151 12.50 18.18 -0.10
N THR A 152 11.37 17.87 0.50
CA THR A 152 11.20 17.71 1.96
C THR A 152 10.98 16.26 2.38
N THR A 153 11.06 15.33 1.44
CA THR A 153 10.90 13.91 1.72
C THR A 153 12.12 13.15 1.24
N TRP A 154 12.63 12.28 2.10
CA TRP A 154 13.70 11.35 1.77
C TRP A 154 13.18 9.94 1.73
N TRP A 155 13.44 9.22 0.65
CA TRP A 155 13.11 7.82 0.51
C TRP A 155 14.34 6.95 0.78
N LEU A 156 14.29 6.20 1.89
CA LEU A 156 15.29 5.21 2.25
C LEU A 156 14.81 3.84 1.77
N ARG A 157 15.49 3.31 0.75
CA ARG A 157 15.16 2.02 0.12
C ARG A 157 15.83 0.89 0.90
N ASP A 158 15.17 0.44 1.95
CA ASP A 158 15.72 -0.61 2.81
C ASP A 158 14.65 -1.21 3.72
N ASP A 159 15.02 -2.25 4.45
CA ASP A 159 14.15 -2.94 5.39
C ASP A 159 14.20 -2.27 6.78
N PHE A 160 13.12 -1.61 7.17
CA PHE A 160 13.01 -0.90 8.45
C PHE A 160 12.96 -1.84 9.68
N SER A 161 12.82 -3.18 9.52
CA SER A 161 12.95 -4.12 10.63
C SER A 161 14.38 -4.19 11.17
N GLN A 162 15.37 -3.66 10.43
CA GLN A 162 16.76 -3.65 10.82
C GLN A 162 17.10 -2.40 11.65
N TYR A 163 17.75 -2.60 12.79
CA TYR A 163 18.21 -1.51 13.66
C TYR A 163 19.12 -0.49 12.94
N SER A 164 20.04 -0.96 12.09
CA SER A 164 20.95 -0.12 11.31
C SER A 164 20.20 0.83 10.36
N VAL A 165 19.10 0.38 9.78
CA VAL A 165 18.24 1.16 8.86
C VAL A 165 17.49 2.25 9.64
N LEU A 166 16.93 1.91 10.79
CA LEU A 166 16.27 2.87 11.69
C LEU A 166 17.27 3.94 12.19
N ARG A 167 18.51 3.56 12.49
CA ARG A 167 19.60 4.50 12.84
C ARG A 167 19.94 5.42 11.70
N ARG A 168 20.03 4.91 10.46
CA ARG A 168 20.25 5.71 9.25
C ARG A 168 19.12 6.70 9.02
N ALA A 169 17.86 6.27 9.23
CA ALA A 169 16.70 7.16 9.20
C ALA A 169 16.66 8.17 10.35
N SER A 170 17.67 8.20 11.22
CA SER A 170 17.75 9.08 12.38
C SER A 170 16.50 9.03 13.27
N VAL A 171 15.89 7.85 13.42
CA VAL A 171 14.69 7.61 14.23
C VAL A 171 14.88 8.11 15.67
N HIS A 172 16.06 7.92 16.25
CA HIS A 172 16.41 8.42 17.59
C HIS A 172 16.29 9.95 17.76
N ARG A 173 16.25 10.71 16.67
CA ARG A 173 16.11 12.17 16.63
C ARG A 173 14.78 12.65 16.06
N ALA A 174 13.93 11.72 15.62
CA ALA A 174 12.63 12.04 15.05
C ALA A 174 11.68 12.66 16.11
N GLY A 175 10.70 13.38 15.65
CA GLY A 175 9.57 13.84 16.48
C GLY A 175 8.46 12.80 16.53
N CYS A 176 8.27 12.11 15.41
CA CYS A 176 7.21 11.13 15.24
C CYS A 176 7.63 9.97 14.34
N VAL A 177 7.20 8.76 14.66
CA VAL A 177 7.37 7.55 13.85
C VAL A 177 6.05 6.85 13.66
N TYR A 178 5.73 6.50 12.41
CA TYR A 178 4.58 5.69 12.04
C TYR A 178 5.06 4.34 11.49
N ILE A 179 4.65 3.23 12.12
CA ILE A 179 4.92 1.86 11.67
C ILE A 179 3.63 1.32 11.09
N THR A 180 3.55 1.11 9.76
CA THR A 180 2.26 1.09 9.04
C THR A 180 2.01 -0.14 8.19
N THR A 181 2.83 -1.19 8.28
CA THR A 181 2.64 -2.38 7.44
C THR A 181 1.49 -3.27 7.92
N ASN A 182 1.05 -4.17 7.05
CA ASN A 182 0.05 -5.18 7.39
C ASN A 182 0.65 -6.43 8.07
N GLN A 183 1.96 -6.42 8.36
CA GLN A 183 2.67 -7.53 9.00
C GLN A 183 2.91 -7.20 10.47
N ASP A 184 2.06 -7.68 11.35
CA ASP A 184 2.09 -7.36 12.78
C ASP A 184 3.42 -7.71 13.45
N ILE A 185 4.02 -8.85 13.11
CA ILE A 185 5.32 -9.28 13.65
C ILE A 185 6.44 -8.33 13.23
N THR A 186 6.45 -7.90 11.97
CA THR A 186 7.44 -6.91 11.48
C THR A 186 7.28 -5.58 12.19
N ASN A 187 6.04 -5.13 12.36
CA ASN A 187 5.73 -3.90 13.08
C ASN A 187 6.18 -3.98 14.54
N LEU A 188 5.93 -5.09 15.21
CA LEU A 188 6.35 -5.38 16.56
C LEU A 188 7.87 -5.35 16.74
N ASN A 189 8.59 -6.09 15.89
CA ASN A 189 10.05 -6.11 15.92
C ASN A 189 10.63 -4.71 15.74
N THR A 190 10.04 -3.93 14.83
CA THR A 190 10.44 -2.54 14.60
C THR A 190 10.19 -1.68 15.84
N LEU A 191 9.03 -1.81 16.48
CA LEU A 191 8.71 -1.10 17.71
C LEU A 191 9.73 -1.41 18.80
N VAL A 192 10.03 -2.69 19.04
CA VAL A 192 11.03 -3.12 20.05
C VAL A 192 12.41 -2.54 19.72
N CYS A 193 12.82 -2.56 18.46
CA CYS A 193 14.09 -1.93 18.04
C CYS A 193 14.12 -0.44 18.36
N ILE A 194 13.04 0.29 18.11
CA ILE A 194 12.93 1.73 18.39
C ILE A 194 12.99 2.00 19.90
N GLN A 195 12.23 1.24 20.69
CA GLN A 195 12.16 1.43 22.14
C GLN A 195 13.49 1.15 22.84
N ARG A 196 14.28 0.21 22.32
CA ARG A 196 15.61 -0.15 22.85
C ARG A 196 16.75 0.76 22.37
N MET A 197 16.49 1.81 21.60
CA MET A 197 17.54 2.75 21.18
C MET A 197 18.05 3.56 22.38
N PRO A 198 19.36 3.49 22.73
CA PRO A 198 19.89 4.12 23.94
C PRO A 198 19.82 5.65 23.95
N ASP A 199 19.89 6.27 22.75
CA ASP A 199 19.85 7.71 22.55
C ASP A 199 18.51 8.19 21.94
N ARG A 200 17.44 7.43 22.16
CA ARG A 200 16.09 7.80 21.72
C ARG A 200 15.61 9.07 22.43
N ARG A 201 15.10 10.01 21.65
CA ARG A 201 14.50 11.24 22.19
C ARG A 201 13.32 10.88 23.11
N LYS A 202 13.26 11.43 24.32
CA LYS A 202 12.17 11.18 25.30
C LYS A 202 10.78 11.59 24.74
N ALA A 203 10.70 12.60 23.91
CA ALA A 203 9.46 13.10 23.31
C ALA A 203 9.17 12.48 21.93
N LEU A 204 9.74 11.32 21.58
CA LEU A 204 9.44 10.61 20.35
C LEU A 204 8.07 9.96 20.46
N LYS A 205 7.11 10.42 19.69
CA LYS A 205 5.79 9.77 19.54
C LYS A 205 5.90 8.61 18.55
N THR A 206 5.47 7.42 18.94
CA THR A 206 5.50 6.23 18.09
C THR A 206 4.08 5.73 17.87
N PHE A 207 3.64 5.72 16.61
CA PHE A 207 2.36 5.16 16.18
C PHE A 207 2.60 3.81 15.52
N PHE A 208 1.88 2.81 15.95
CA PHE A 208 2.13 1.42 15.61
C PHE A 208 0.84 0.75 15.13
N HIS A 209 0.85 0.27 13.88
CA HIS A 209 -0.28 -0.46 13.31
C HIS A 209 -0.29 -1.92 13.77
N LEU A 210 -1.40 -2.34 14.36
CA LEU A 210 -1.64 -3.71 14.75
C LEU A 210 -2.96 -4.19 14.15
N GLY A 211 -2.85 -5.08 13.14
CA GLY A 211 -4.00 -5.59 12.41
C GLY A 211 -4.72 -6.75 13.08
N ASN A 212 -4.09 -7.43 14.03
CA ASN A 212 -4.66 -8.54 14.77
C ASN A 212 -5.35 -8.04 16.04
N LEU A 213 -6.67 -8.27 16.13
CA LEU A 213 -7.51 -7.83 17.24
C LEU A 213 -7.14 -8.44 18.58
N ASN A 214 -6.90 -9.76 18.56
CA ASN A 214 -6.58 -10.50 19.77
C ASN A 214 -5.28 -9.97 20.40
N LEU A 215 -4.32 -9.60 19.55
CA LEU A 215 -3.09 -8.98 20.00
C LEU A 215 -3.31 -7.52 20.44
N HIS A 216 -4.23 -6.81 19.80
CA HIS A 216 -4.49 -5.40 20.11
C HIS A 216 -4.94 -5.20 21.57
N ASP A 217 -5.87 -6.01 22.05
CA ASP A 217 -6.38 -5.88 23.42
C ASP A 217 -5.38 -6.39 24.46
N LEU A 218 -4.71 -7.52 24.18
CA LEU A 218 -3.59 -8.01 25.02
C LEU A 218 -2.46 -6.98 25.13
N TRP A 219 -2.16 -6.27 24.03
CA TRP A 219 -1.11 -5.26 24.02
C TRP A 219 -1.51 -3.99 24.76
N LYS A 220 -2.77 -3.55 24.62
CA LYS A 220 -3.30 -2.45 25.43
C LYS A 220 -3.20 -2.74 26.93
N GLU A 221 -3.54 -3.94 27.33
CA GLU A 221 -3.55 -4.29 28.75
C GLU A 221 -2.17 -4.55 29.35
N SER A 222 -1.25 -5.12 28.58
CA SER A 222 0.05 -5.57 29.10
C SER A 222 1.19 -4.60 28.79
N PHE A 223 1.28 -4.12 27.53
CA PHE A 223 2.41 -3.30 27.08
C PHE A 223 2.29 -1.83 27.42
N LEU A 224 1.09 -1.25 27.33
CA LEU A 224 0.92 0.17 27.63
C LEU A 224 1.03 0.49 29.12
N LYS A 225 1.04 -0.53 29.99
CA LYS A 225 1.32 -0.36 31.43
C LYS A 225 2.83 -0.23 31.71
N ASP A 226 3.69 -0.69 30.82
CA ASP A 226 5.13 -0.54 30.95
C ASP A 226 5.55 0.90 30.56
N PRO A 227 6.24 1.63 31.45
CA PRO A 227 6.72 2.99 31.18
C PRO A 227 7.58 3.13 29.93
N MET A 228 8.21 2.04 29.46
CA MET A 228 8.99 2.00 28.22
C MET A 228 8.11 2.33 26.99
N TYR A 229 6.82 2.02 27.03
CA TYR A 229 5.88 2.19 25.93
C TYR A 229 4.88 3.35 26.13
N ALA A 230 5.10 4.21 27.10
CA ALA A 230 4.19 5.33 27.41
C ALA A 230 3.95 6.28 26.21
N ASP A 231 4.93 6.40 25.30
CA ASP A 231 4.85 7.25 24.12
C ASP A 231 4.34 6.49 22.86
N VAL A 232 3.85 5.26 23.04
CA VAL A 232 3.36 4.42 21.95
C VAL A 232 1.85 4.48 21.87
N LYS A 233 1.32 4.80 20.67
CA LYS A 233 -0.09 4.72 20.35
C LYS A 233 -0.33 3.60 19.34
N ILE A 234 -1.18 2.65 19.70
CA ILE A 234 -1.59 1.58 18.79
C ILE A 234 -2.77 2.05 17.99
N PHE A 235 -2.78 1.77 16.69
CA PHE A 235 -3.92 2.02 15.82
C PHE A 235 -4.21 0.84 14.90
N ASN A 236 -5.47 0.70 14.50
CA ASN A 236 -5.92 -0.30 13.55
C ASN A 236 -6.83 0.35 12.50
N GLY A 237 -6.36 0.40 11.24
CA GLY A 237 -7.13 1.04 10.18
C GLY A 237 -8.49 0.41 9.91
N TYR A 238 -8.62 -0.91 10.09
CA TYR A 238 -9.92 -1.56 9.95
C TYR A 238 -10.88 -1.19 11.10
N GLN A 239 -10.37 -1.14 12.33
CA GLN A 239 -11.16 -0.72 13.49
C GLN A 239 -11.64 0.72 13.33
N ALA A 240 -10.74 1.62 12.97
CA ALA A 240 -11.05 3.03 12.82
C ALA A 240 -12.15 3.26 11.76
N VAL A 241 -11.98 2.64 10.57
CA VAL A 241 -12.93 2.84 9.47
C VAL A 241 -14.27 2.14 9.67
N THR A 242 -14.29 0.96 10.29
CA THR A 242 -15.57 0.26 10.58
C THR A 242 -16.34 0.92 11.72
N LYS A 243 -15.64 1.55 12.67
CA LYS A 243 -16.28 2.40 13.68
C LYS A 243 -16.99 3.58 13.01
N ARG A 244 -16.36 4.24 12.01
CA ARG A 244 -16.99 5.32 11.25
C ARG A 244 -18.16 4.79 10.42
N LEU A 245 -18.00 3.66 9.71
CA LEU A 245 -19.12 3.04 8.97
C LEU A 245 -20.31 2.84 9.88
N TYR A 246 -20.14 2.23 11.03
CA TYR A 246 -21.23 1.96 11.95
C TYR A 246 -21.81 3.25 12.54
N ARG A 247 -20.99 4.11 13.13
CA ARG A 247 -21.41 5.34 13.82
C ARG A 247 -21.99 6.39 12.85
N ASP A 248 -21.32 6.67 11.73
CA ASP A 248 -21.62 7.85 10.92
C ASP A 248 -22.50 7.52 9.70
N TRP A 249 -22.50 6.24 9.27
CA TRP A 249 -23.25 5.83 8.09
C TRP A 249 -24.46 4.96 8.44
N VAL A 250 -24.39 4.11 9.45
CA VAL A 250 -25.47 3.23 9.84
C VAL A 250 -26.35 3.88 10.90
N LEU A 251 -25.76 4.31 12.04
CA LEU A 251 -26.54 4.87 13.15
C LEU A 251 -27.13 6.27 12.89
N GLN A 252 -26.46 7.10 12.10
CA GLN A 252 -26.90 8.49 11.86
C GLN A 252 -27.87 8.63 10.68
N ARG A 253 -28.10 7.58 9.91
CA ARG A 253 -29.00 7.62 8.75
C ARG A 253 -30.27 6.82 9.04
N GLU A 254 -31.35 7.16 8.33
CA GLU A 254 -32.67 6.56 8.48
C GLU A 254 -32.77 5.11 7.93
N TYR A 255 -31.66 4.33 8.04
CA TYR A 255 -31.65 2.93 7.61
C TYR A 255 -32.08 1.97 8.71
N LEU A 256 -32.07 2.41 9.96
CA LEU A 256 -32.37 1.57 11.11
C LEU A 256 -33.85 1.63 11.44
N ASP A 257 -34.44 0.43 11.60
CA ASP A 257 -35.78 0.29 12.15
C ASP A 257 -35.68 0.30 13.69
N PRO A 258 -36.51 1.13 14.38
CA PRO A 258 -36.58 1.12 15.83
C PRO A 258 -37.01 -0.25 16.42
N ASP A 259 -37.84 -1.01 15.70
CA ASP A 259 -38.35 -2.32 16.14
C ASP A 259 -37.32 -3.45 15.99
N GLY A 260 -36.17 -3.16 15.37
CA GLY A 260 -35.04 -4.06 15.23
C GLY A 260 -34.59 -4.31 13.79
N ASN A 261 -33.35 -4.71 13.65
CA ASN A 261 -32.72 -4.97 12.36
C ASN A 261 -32.07 -6.34 12.34
N ILE A 262 -31.92 -6.91 11.13
CA ILE A 262 -31.03 -8.04 10.90
C ILE A 262 -29.82 -7.58 10.08
N PHE A 263 -28.66 -7.60 10.71
CA PHE A 263 -27.39 -7.24 10.08
C PHE A 263 -26.74 -8.47 9.45
N MET A 264 -26.47 -8.42 8.16
CA MET A 264 -25.83 -9.52 7.42
C MET A 264 -24.44 -9.11 6.95
N ILE A 265 -23.40 -9.77 7.45
CA ILE A 265 -22.01 -9.49 7.12
C ILE A 265 -21.50 -10.55 6.13
N LEU A 266 -21.40 -10.19 4.85
CA LEU A 266 -20.95 -11.07 3.77
C LEU A 266 -19.46 -10.89 3.53
N GLY A 267 -18.66 -11.86 4.01
CA GLY A 267 -17.21 -11.83 4.05
C GLY A 267 -16.65 -11.52 5.44
N TYR A 268 -16.17 -12.57 6.11
CA TYR A 268 -15.63 -12.48 7.48
C TYR A 268 -14.09 -12.35 7.49
N GLY A 269 -13.58 -11.44 6.65
CA GLY A 269 -12.20 -10.97 6.68
C GLY A 269 -11.96 -9.98 7.84
N ARG A 270 -10.80 -9.32 7.87
CA ARG A 270 -10.46 -8.33 8.94
C ARG A 270 -11.50 -7.21 9.06
N PHE A 271 -12.02 -6.72 7.92
CA PHE A 271 -13.04 -5.68 7.90
C PHE A 271 -14.37 -6.19 8.48
N GLY A 272 -14.85 -7.35 8.00
CA GLY A 272 -16.09 -7.95 8.50
C GLY A 272 -16.03 -8.31 9.99
N GLN A 273 -14.87 -8.81 10.47
CA GLN A 273 -14.67 -9.09 11.91
C GLN A 273 -14.78 -7.83 12.76
N MET A 274 -14.19 -6.71 12.28
CA MET A 274 -14.26 -5.43 12.98
C MET A 274 -15.64 -4.83 12.97
N LEU A 275 -16.34 -4.94 11.85
CA LEU A 275 -17.73 -4.49 11.75
C LEU A 275 -18.62 -5.29 12.70
N PHE A 276 -18.49 -6.62 12.71
CA PHE A 276 -19.16 -7.48 13.67
C PHE A 276 -18.92 -7.04 15.12
N PHE A 277 -17.65 -6.74 15.47
CA PHE A 277 -17.29 -6.27 16.81
C PHE A 277 -18.00 -4.96 17.18
N HIS A 278 -18.12 -4.00 16.26
CA HIS A 278 -18.81 -2.75 16.54
C HIS A 278 -20.33 -2.92 16.67
N ILE A 279 -20.95 -3.70 15.78
CA ILE A 279 -22.39 -3.96 15.84
C ILE A 279 -22.73 -4.74 17.12
N SER A 280 -21.98 -5.81 17.42
CA SER A 280 -22.20 -6.64 18.58
C SER A 280 -21.86 -5.97 19.91
N GLY A 281 -21.01 -4.94 19.90
CA GLY A 281 -20.65 -4.16 21.08
C GLY A 281 -21.65 -3.07 21.47
N ASP A 282 -22.63 -2.80 20.63
CA ASP A 282 -23.66 -1.80 20.90
C ASP A 282 -24.73 -2.35 21.84
N LYS A 283 -24.58 -2.04 23.12
CA LYS A 283 -25.43 -2.55 24.20
C LYS A 283 -26.88 -2.07 24.12
N GLU A 284 -27.12 -0.90 23.53
CA GLU A 284 -28.46 -0.34 23.41
C GLU A 284 -29.30 -1.10 22.40
N ARG A 285 -28.67 -1.71 21.41
CA ARG A 285 -29.33 -2.41 20.31
C ARG A 285 -29.29 -3.94 20.40
N GLN A 286 -28.46 -4.51 21.27
CA GLN A 286 -28.26 -5.96 21.41
C GLN A 286 -29.54 -6.79 21.62
N SER A 287 -30.57 -6.22 22.24
CA SER A 287 -31.81 -6.91 22.51
C SER A 287 -32.80 -6.92 21.34
N HIS A 288 -32.57 -6.08 20.34
CA HIS A 288 -33.49 -5.87 19.22
C HIS A 288 -32.93 -6.31 17.88
N ASP A 289 -31.61 -6.36 17.73
CA ASP A 289 -30.95 -6.64 16.47
C ASP A 289 -30.39 -8.06 16.40
N ASP A 290 -30.47 -8.67 15.22
CA ASP A 290 -29.84 -9.96 14.91
C ASP A 290 -28.63 -9.77 14.02
N ILE A 291 -27.63 -10.65 14.16
CA ILE A 291 -26.42 -10.60 13.33
C ILE A 291 -26.20 -11.96 12.65
N VAL A 292 -26.13 -11.95 11.32
CA VAL A 292 -25.81 -13.11 10.49
C VAL A 292 -24.49 -12.90 9.80
N VAL A 293 -23.58 -13.87 9.88
CA VAL A 293 -22.28 -13.81 9.23
C VAL A 293 -22.19 -14.88 8.15
N VAL A 294 -21.79 -14.48 6.95
CA VAL A 294 -21.51 -15.40 5.84
C VAL A 294 -20.01 -15.52 5.61
N THR A 295 -19.51 -16.74 5.56
CA THR A 295 -18.09 -17.03 5.36
C THR A 295 -17.90 -18.13 4.32
N GLY A 296 -16.93 -18.00 3.42
CA GLY A 296 -16.64 -19.02 2.40
C GLY A 296 -16.05 -20.31 2.99
N ARG A 297 -16.20 -21.41 2.24
CA ARG A 297 -15.80 -22.78 2.63
C ARG A 297 -14.32 -23.03 2.93
N MET A 298 -13.44 -22.08 2.74
CA MET A 298 -12.00 -22.31 2.95
C MET A 298 -11.61 -22.24 4.44
N ASN A 299 -11.10 -23.36 4.96
CA ASN A 299 -10.52 -23.53 6.32
C ASN A 299 -11.53 -23.46 7.48
N ILE A 300 -12.45 -24.42 7.53
CA ILE A 300 -13.39 -24.62 8.63
C ILE A 300 -12.66 -24.63 9.99
N ASP A 301 -11.57 -25.39 10.14
CA ASP A 301 -10.87 -25.52 11.43
C ASP A 301 -10.23 -24.20 11.91
N ARG A 302 -9.60 -23.43 11.01
CA ARG A 302 -9.02 -22.11 11.36
C ARG A 302 -10.08 -21.05 11.63
N LYS A 303 -11.24 -21.15 10.99
CA LYS A 303 -12.35 -20.22 11.19
C LYS A 303 -13.13 -20.53 12.44
N GLN A 304 -13.39 -21.81 12.75
CA GLN A 304 -13.96 -22.23 14.02
C GLN A 304 -13.09 -21.79 15.21
N GLN A 305 -11.76 -21.91 15.09
CA GLN A 305 -10.87 -21.43 16.12
C GLN A 305 -10.92 -19.90 16.26
N LYS A 306 -11.01 -19.15 15.16
CA LYS A 306 -11.22 -17.69 15.20
C LYS A 306 -12.60 -17.31 15.74
N PHE A 307 -13.64 -18.08 15.43
CA PHE A 307 -14.97 -17.89 16.02
C PHE A 307 -14.98 -18.21 17.51
N GLN A 308 -14.32 -19.28 17.94
CA GLN A 308 -14.18 -19.63 19.35
C GLN A 308 -13.33 -18.60 20.11
N ASP A 309 -12.29 -18.07 19.50
CA ASP A 309 -11.47 -17.02 20.08
C ASP A 309 -12.25 -15.69 20.15
N ALA A 310 -13.04 -15.36 19.13
CA ALA A 310 -13.97 -14.22 19.17
C ALA A 310 -15.08 -14.43 20.23
N GLN A 311 -15.57 -15.66 20.40
CA GLN A 311 -16.51 -16.01 21.47
C GLN A 311 -15.87 -15.92 22.85
N ARG A 312 -14.61 -16.31 23.01
CA ARG A 312 -13.85 -16.13 24.28
C ARG A 312 -13.57 -14.66 24.59
N GLN A 313 -13.40 -13.83 23.55
CA GLN A 313 -13.26 -12.37 23.69
C GLN A 313 -14.61 -11.68 23.87
N ALA A 314 -15.70 -12.28 23.42
CA ALA A 314 -17.07 -11.91 23.77
C ALA A 314 -17.40 -12.21 25.24
N VAL A 315 -16.48 -11.95 26.15
CA VAL A 315 -16.75 -11.67 27.58
C VAL A 315 -17.85 -10.58 27.70
N MET A 316 -18.27 -10.02 26.60
CA MET A 316 -19.35 -9.06 26.43
C MET A 316 -20.67 -9.63 25.86
N GLY A 317 -20.87 -10.91 25.86
CA GLY A 317 -22.23 -11.48 25.65
C GLY A 317 -22.78 -11.57 24.22
N CYS A 318 -21.97 -11.32 23.20
CA CYS A 318 -22.43 -11.37 21.80
C CYS A 318 -22.02 -12.68 21.12
N PHE A 319 -22.98 -13.55 20.86
CA PHE A 319 -22.73 -14.82 20.19
C PHE A 319 -23.10 -14.74 18.72
N ILE A 320 -22.18 -15.20 17.84
CA ILE A 320 -22.58 -15.54 16.47
C ILE A 320 -23.34 -16.86 16.56
N HIS A 321 -24.65 -16.79 16.43
CA HIS A 321 -25.47 -17.96 16.31
C HIS A 321 -25.44 -18.44 14.86
N ASN A 322 -24.83 -19.61 14.62
CA ASN A 322 -24.82 -20.33 13.34
C ASN A 322 -24.41 -19.49 12.10
N PRO A 323 -23.09 -19.30 11.85
CA PRO A 323 -22.65 -18.67 10.62
C PRO A 323 -23.10 -19.48 9.40
N ILE A 324 -23.48 -18.80 8.33
CA ILE A 324 -23.75 -19.45 7.05
C ILE A 324 -22.41 -19.71 6.35
N GLU A 325 -22.14 -20.98 6.09
CA GLU A 325 -20.97 -21.38 5.31
C GLU A 325 -21.35 -21.62 3.85
N GLY A 326 -20.77 -20.88 2.93
CA GLY A 326 -21.07 -21.05 1.52
C GLY A 326 -20.44 -20.00 0.63
N ASP A 327 -20.63 -20.17 -0.67
CA ASP A 327 -20.28 -19.17 -1.65
C ASP A 327 -21.37 -18.10 -1.68
N ILE A 328 -20.98 -16.86 -1.41
CA ILE A 328 -21.91 -15.71 -1.40
C ILE A 328 -22.53 -15.40 -2.77
N HIS A 329 -22.01 -15.98 -3.86
CA HIS A 329 -22.60 -15.89 -5.20
C HIS A 329 -23.60 -17.00 -5.51
N SER A 330 -23.74 -17.99 -4.63
CA SER A 330 -24.66 -19.10 -4.86
C SER A 330 -26.10 -18.75 -4.48
N SER A 331 -27.05 -19.21 -5.30
CA SER A 331 -28.49 -19.09 -5.00
C SER A 331 -28.87 -19.75 -3.68
N GLU A 332 -28.22 -20.87 -3.33
CA GLU A 332 -28.44 -21.56 -2.06
C GLU A 332 -28.17 -20.65 -0.85
N VAL A 333 -27.07 -19.90 -0.85
CA VAL A 333 -26.77 -18.94 0.21
C VAL A 333 -27.78 -17.80 0.23
N TRP A 334 -28.20 -17.32 -0.95
CA TRP A 334 -29.22 -16.26 -1.04
C TRP A 334 -30.60 -16.70 -0.49
N ASP A 335 -31.01 -17.93 -0.78
CA ASP A 335 -32.25 -18.50 -0.24
C ASP A 335 -32.17 -18.64 1.29
N MET A 336 -31.00 -19.05 1.83
CA MET A 336 -30.77 -19.10 3.27
C MET A 336 -30.85 -17.70 3.91
N LEU A 337 -30.25 -16.69 3.27
CA LEU A 337 -30.31 -15.30 3.75
C LEU A 337 -31.75 -14.77 3.73
N ALA A 338 -32.48 -14.99 2.62
CA ALA A 338 -33.87 -14.58 2.48
C ALA A 338 -34.78 -15.27 3.53
N GLY A 339 -34.53 -16.56 3.80
CA GLY A 339 -35.19 -17.28 4.89
C GLY A 339 -34.95 -16.62 6.25
N LYS A 340 -33.71 -16.28 6.57
CA LYS A 340 -33.38 -15.59 7.84
C LYS A 340 -34.06 -14.23 7.98
N ILE A 341 -34.14 -13.46 6.89
CA ILE A 341 -34.85 -12.15 6.89
C ILE A 341 -36.35 -12.39 7.16
N ARG A 342 -36.93 -13.34 6.46
CA ARG A 342 -38.37 -13.69 6.61
C ARG A 342 -38.68 -14.17 8.01
N ASP A 343 -37.87 -15.07 8.57
CA ASP A 343 -38.06 -15.63 9.91
C ASP A 343 -37.91 -14.57 11.00
N SER A 344 -37.01 -13.61 10.83
CA SER A 344 -36.81 -12.53 11.79
C SER A 344 -37.92 -11.48 11.74
N GLY A 345 -38.54 -11.27 10.58
CA GLY A 345 -39.48 -10.17 10.33
C GLY A 345 -38.91 -8.77 10.45
N LYS A 346 -37.56 -8.63 10.54
CA LYS A 346 -36.84 -7.37 10.79
C LYS A 346 -36.37 -6.72 9.50
N ASN A 347 -36.08 -5.43 9.58
CA ASN A 347 -35.43 -4.69 8.49
C ASN A 347 -34.01 -5.24 8.22
N ALA A 348 -33.67 -5.50 6.96
CA ALA A 348 -32.43 -6.15 6.59
C ALA A 348 -31.37 -5.14 6.12
N ILE A 349 -30.16 -5.22 6.72
CA ILE A 349 -29.01 -4.43 6.35
C ILE A 349 -27.84 -5.36 6.02
N ILE A 350 -27.39 -5.32 4.78
CA ILE A 350 -26.36 -6.22 4.25
C ILE A 350 -25.06 -5.46 4.05
N PHE A 351 -23.94 -6.00 4.55
CA PHE A 351 -22.61 -5.45 4.35
C PHE A 351 -21.77 -6.37 3.47
N LEU A 352 -21.36 -5.87 2.31
CA LEU A 352 -20.45 -6.58 1.41
C LEU A 352 -19.00 -6.22 1.77
N CYS A 353 -18.31 -7.16 2.44
CA CYS A 353 -17.03 -6.95 3.10
C CYS A 353 -15.83 -7.60 2.38
N ARG A 354 -15.97 -8.02 1.12
CA ARG A 354 -14.89 -8.65 0.34
C ARG A 354 -13.85 -7.63 -0.10
N ASP A 355 -12.64 -8.11 -0.47
CA ASP A 355 -11.53 -7.24 -0.86
C ASP A 355 -11.63 -6.71 -2.30
N GLY A 356 -12.45 -7.33 -3.15
CA GLY A 356 -12.66 -6.92 -4.55
C GLY A 356 -13.76 -5.86 -4.67
N ASP A 357 -13.41 -4.65 -5.12
CA ASP A 357 -14.37 -3.55 -5.29
C ASP A 357 -15.47 -3.90 -6.30
N MET A 358 -15.08 -4.41 -7.49
CA MET A 358 -16.04 -4.81 -8.53
C MET A 358 -16.89 -5.99 -8.09
N GLU A 359 -16.31 -6.94 -7.37
CA GLU A 359 -17.03 -8.10 -6.83
C GLU A 359 -18.16 -7.69 -5.86
N ASN A 360 -17.88 -6.70 -4.97
CA ASN A 360 -18.89 -6.17 -4.07
C ASN A 360 -20.03 -5.46 -4.83
N LEU A 361 -19.68 -4.65 -5.84
CA LEU A 361 -20.67 -3.91 -6.63
C LEU A 361 -21.53 -4.84 -7.49
N GLU A 362 -20.92 -5.81 -8.14
CA GLU A 362 -21.60 -6.82 -8.94
C GLU A 362 -22.56 -7.66 -8.08
N LEU A 363 -22.09 -8.06 -6.89
CA LEU A 363 -22.91 -8.81 -5.95
C LEU A 363 -24.13 -8.01 -5.47
N ALA A 364 -23.95 -6.72 -5.16
CA ALA A 364 -25.05 -5.83 -4.79
C ALA A 364 -26.09 -5.69 -5.89
N ALA A 365 -25.61 -5.45 -7.13
CA ALA A 365 -26.49 -5.34 -8.29
C ALA A 365 -27.27 -6.63 -8.54
N ASN A 366 -26.59 -7.78 -8.49
CA ASN A 366 -27.22 -9.08 -8.71
C ASN A 366 -28.27 -9.40 -7.61
N MET A 367 -28.00 -9.05 -6.36
CA MET A 367 -28.98 -9.20 -5.27
C MET A 367 -30.22 -8.34 -5.48
N LYS A 368 -30.03 -7.09 -5.96
CA LYS A 368 -31.16 -6.17 -6.21
C LYS A 368 -31.98 -6.52 -7.45
N LEU A 369 -31.33 -6.99 -8.51
CA LEU A 369 -31.99 -7.26 -9.80
C LEU A 369 -32.55 -8.68 -9.93
N GLY A 370 -31.86 -9.67 -9.37
CA GLY A 370 -32.17 -11.10 -9.57
C GLY A 370 -32.27 -11.92 -8.29
N GLY A 371 -32.05 -11.31 -7.13
CA GLY A 371 -32.16 -12.02 -5.83
C GLY A 371 -33.61 -12.27 -5.37
N PRO A 372 -33.79 -13.04 -4.30
CA PRO A 372 -35.06 -13.17 -3.60
C PRO A 372 -35.64 -11.81 -3.17
N PRO A 373 -36.99 -11.68 -3.07
CA PRO A 373 -37.65 -10.40 -2.74
C PRO A 373 -37.15 -9.76 -1.43
N GLU A 374 -36.77 -10.53 -0.46
CA GLU A 374 -36.26 -10.07 0.83
C GLU A 374 -34.90 -9.38 0.66
N LEU A 375 -34.02 -9.92 -0.20
CA LEU A 375 -32.72 -9.31 -0.52
C LEU A 375 -32.87 -8.06 -1.40
N GLN A 376 -33.86 -8.06 -2.30
CA GLN A 376 -34.17 -6.88 -3.12
C GLN A 376 -34.59 -5.67 -2.28
N LYS A 377 -35.26 -5.88 -1.15
CA LYS A 377 -35.72 -4.84 -0.23
C LYS A 377 -34.64 -4.38 0.77
N ALA A 378 -33.62 -5.21 1.00
CA ALA A 378 -32.58 -4.93 1.98
C ALA A 378 -31.74 -3.71 1.61
N THR A 379 -31.27 -2.94 2.60
CA THR A 379 -30.24 -1.92 2.39
C THR A 379 -28.86 -2.59 2.28
N ILE A 380 -28.12 -2.33 1.19
CA ILE A 380 -26.84 -2.98 0.92
C ILE A 380 -25.69 -1.98 0.99
N PHE A 381 -24.78 -2.13 1.94
CA PHE A 381 -23.54 -1.37 2.03
C PHE A 381 -22.42 -2.07 1.26
N CYS A 382 -21.93 -1.43 0.20
CA CYS A 382 -20.84 -1.91 -0.63
C CYS A 382 -19.53 -1.27 -0.21
N ARG A 383 -18.59 -2.03 0.32
CA ARG A 383 -17.23 -1.57 0.56
C ARG A 383 -16.49 -1.39 -0.78
N VAL A 384 -16.04 -0.17 -1.08
CA VAL A 384 -15.26 0.16 -2.27
C VAL A 384 -13.98 0.90 -1.86
N TYR A 385 -12.82 0.38 -2.26
CA TYR A 385 -11.52 0.95 -1.91
C TYR A 385 -11.00 1.96 -2.95
N SER A 386 -11.57 1.97 -4.15
CA SER A 386 -11.17 2.86 -5.24
C SER A 386 -11.26 4.34 -4.83
N ARG A 387 -10.36 5.17 -5.39
CA ARG A 387 -10.44 6.64 -5.25
C ARG A 387 -11.65 7.22 -5.97
N THR A 388 -12.15 6.51 -6.96
CA THR A 388 -13.31 6.88 -7.77
C THR A 388 -14.63 6.31 -7.21
N ALA A 389 -14.66 5.97 -5.91
CA ALA A 389 -15.84 5.42 -5.27
C ALA A 389 -17.07 6.34 -5.42
N ASN A 390 -16.90 7.66 -5.34
CA ASN A 390 -18.00 8.61 -5.54
C ASN A 390 -18.47 8.63 -7.01
N GLU A 391 -17.55 8.57 -7.98
CA GLU A 391 -17.89 8.48 -9.41
C GLU A 391 -18.60 7.16 -9.72
N ILE A 392 -18.19 6.07 -9.06
CA ILE A 392 -18.84 4.76 -9.18
C ILE A 392 -20.25 4.83 -8.58
N ASN A 393 -20.43 5.49 -7.45
CA ASN A 393 -21.75 5.71 -6.88
C ASN A 393 -22.69 6.46 -7.82
N ASP A 394 -22.20 7.56 -8.43
CA ASP A 394 -22.95 8.36 -9.40
C ASP A 394 -23.35 7.53 -10.65
N ILE A 395 -22.49 6.61 -11.08
CA ILE A 395 -22.79 5.69 -12.20
C ILE A 395 -23.84 4.67 -11.75
N PHE A 396 -23.72 4.12 -10.54
CA PHE A 396 -24.66 3.17 -10.00
C PHE A 396 -26.06 3.76 -9.83
N GLU A 397 -26.15 4.97 -9.27
CA GLU A 397 -27.44 5.69 -9.11
C GLU A 397 -28.11 5.98 -10.46
N LYS A 398 -27.34 6.18 -11.52
CA LYS A 398 -27.87 6.41 -12.88
C LYS A 398 -28.23 5.12 -13.63
N SER A 399 -27.63 3.99 -13.26
CA SER A 399 -27.74 2.73 -14.01
C SER A 399 -28.86 1.82 -13.45
N ILE A 400 -29.29 2.06 -12.23
CA ILE A 400 -30.35 1.31 -11.56
C ILE A 400 -31.56 2.22 -11.44
N THR A 401 -32.77 1.67 -11.52
CA THR A 401 -34.01 2.48 -11.41
C THR A 401 -34.04 3.26 -10.10
N PRO A 402 -34.58 4.49 -10.05
CA PRO A 402 -34.54 5.35 -8.87
C PRO A 402 -35.05 4.70 -7.57
N ASP A 403 -35.98 3.75 -7.66
CA ASP A 403 -36.51 3.04 -6.49
C ASP A 403 -35.55 1.96 -5.95
N GLN A 404 -34.71 1.38 -6.81
CA GLN A 404 -33.76 0.34 -6.44
C GLN A 404 -32.36 0.87 -6.07
N SER A 405 -31.99 2.06 -6.57
CA SER A 405 -30.68 2.69 -6.28
C SER A 405 -30.60 3.23 -4.86
N ARG A 406 -31.72 3.60 -4.25
CA ARG A 406 -31.76 4.18 -2.88
C ARG A 406 -31.26 3.22 -1.80
N ASP A 407 -31.29 1.92 -2.06
CA ASP A 407 -30.94 0.89 -1.08
C ASP A 407 -29.50 0.34 -1.26
N ILE A 408 -28.74 0.83 -2.24
CA ILE A 408 -27.31 0.48 -2.39
C ILE A 408 -26.48 1.66 -1.96
N VAL A 409 -25.71 1.50 -0.89
CA VAL A 409 -24.82 2.51 -0.33
C VAL A 409 -23.37 2.15 -0.63
N VAL A 410 -22.70 2.93 -1.47
CA VAL A 410 -21.27 2.75 -1.74
C VAL A 410 -20.47 3.41 -0.63
N PHE A 411 -19.77 2.61 0.16
CA PHE A 411 -18.91 3.08 1.24
C PHE A 411 -17.49 3.32 0.74
N PRO A 412 -17.03 4.59 0.65
CA PRO A 412 -15.73 4.96 0.07
C PRO A 412 -14.59 4.71 1.06
N MET A 413 -14.17 3.46 1.18
CA MET A 413 -13.21 2.97 2.17
C MET A 413 -11.93 3.82 2.30
N GLN A 414 -11.37 4.31 1.19
CA GLN A 414 -10.12 5.08 1.23
C GLN A 414 -10.33 6.47 1.82
N ALA A 415 -11.43 7.14 1.46
CA ALA A 415 -11.75 8.47 1.97
C ALA A 415 -12.06 8.40 3.47
N GLU A 416 -12.90 7.45 3.87
CA GLU A 416 -13.29 7.25 5.26
C GLU A 416 -12.13 6.80 6.14
N LEU A 417 -11.22 5.98 5.62
CA LEU A 417 -9.99 5.61 6.33
C LEU A 417 -9.07 6.81 6.54
N LYS A 418 -9.01 7.73 5.57
CA LYS A 418 -8.23 8.97 5.70
C LYS A 418 -8.79 9.85 6.81
N GLU A 419 -10.10 10.03 6.84
CA GLU A 419 -10.77 10.81 7.90
C GLU A 419 -10.64 10.13 9.28
N ALA A 420 -10.79 8.80 9.35
CA ALA A 420 -10.57 8.05 10.57
C ALA A 420 -9.15 8.23 11.13
N PHE A 421 -8.14 8.21 10.25
CA PHE A 421 -6.76 8.46 10.66
C PHE A 421 -6.52 9.92 11.05
N ARG A 422 -7.22 10.89 10.43
CA ARG A 422 -7.17 12.28 10.84
C ARG A 422 -7.62 12.42 12.29
N GLU A 423 -8.82 11.95 12.62
CA GLU A 423 -9.38 11.98 13.97
C GLU A 423 -8.51 11.23 14.99
N GLU A 424 -8.00 10.06 14.63
CA GLU A 424 -7.29 9.21 15.59
C GLU A 424 -5.84 9.61 15.83
N LEU A 425 -5.13 10.08 14.80
CA LEU A 425 -3.68 10.25 14.84
C LEU A 425 -3.22 11.71 14.86
N PHE A 426 -4.09 12.66 14.45
CA PHE A 426 -3.70 14.06 14.27
C PHE A 426 -4.52 15.04 15.13
N ASP A 427 -5.76 14.70 15.49
CA ASP A 427 -6.58 15.43 16.47
C ASP A 427 -6.35 14.87 17.88
#